data_bb8e6245ee2537702233fcb2a8aae987
#
_entry.id   bb8e6245ee2537702233fcb2a8aae987
#
_cell.length_a   1.000
_cell.length_b   1.000
_cell.length_c   1.000
_cell.angle_alpha   90.00
_cell.angle_beta   90.00
_cell.angle_gamma   90.00
#
_symmetry.space_group_name_H-M   'P 1'
#
loop_
_entity.id
_entity.type
_entity.pdbx_description
1 polymer ?
#
loop_
_entity_poly.entity_id
_entity_poly.type
_entity_poly.pdbx_seq_one_letter_code
_entity_poly.pdbx_strand_id
1 'polypeptide(L)'
;NQVFSARKEKKEFLLNNKKEYLYYKLEVTENGGSNTTQIAEWNLHGYTDVSRILERSEGSTFSSITPMGKHFENRPETTDEVRTWLRTASNEPTITDGDGRFQWVEHPVTLYPFGRPLPADIHQRGIGDCCAVASFASMAFVHPDFIQSIIKDNGDKTYTISMYDPMGKPIEVSITSKFLSNENGDHFTSCGKNVVLNWGTVLEKALMKYRHVYWKNYNLGGIPQQEVNPLFTGKGDLVYCWGPGKLTNEEMTKVVRTGLAQGYFVTGGFNKAQNIGNQGTVTGHCYSGMYSS
;
A
#
# COMPACT_ATOMS: atom_id res chain seq x y z
N ASN A 1 0.35 -33.21 -20.44
CA ASN A 1 -0.29 -32.58 -21.60
C ASN A 1 -1.48 -31.75 -21.14
N GLN A 2 -1.57 -30.55 -21.64
CA GLN A 2 -2.65 -29.61 -21.34
C GLN A 2 -3.33 -29.21 -22.64
N VAL A 3 -4.65 -29.18 -22.63
CA VAL A 3 -5.44 -28.83 -23.81
C VAL A 3 -6.20 -27.53 -23.53
N PHE A 4 -6.12 -26.56 -24.43
CA PHE A 4 -6.97 -25.37 -24.41
C PHE A 4 -8.28 -25.69 -25.09
N SER A 5 -9.38 -25.55 -24.37
CA SER A 5 -10.72 -25.92 -24.83
C SER A 5 -11.49 -24.74 -25.45
N ALA A 6 -11.00 -23.52 -25.24
CA ALA A 6 -11.66 -22.32 -25.73
C ALA A 6 -10.68 -21.26 -26.23
N ARG A 7 -11.13 -20.40 -27.13
CA ARG A 7 -10.40 -19.21 -27.58
C ARG A 7 -10.38 -18.17 -26.45
N LYS A 8 -9.23 -17.53 -26.22
CA LYS A 8 -8.97 -16.56 -25.12
C LYS A 8 -9.06 -17.17 -23.72
N GLU A 9 -8.73 -18.43 -23.60
CA GLU A 9 -8.62 -19.11 -22.31
C GLU A 9 -7.27 -18.79 -21.67
N LYS A 10 -7.28 -18.35 -20.38
CA LYS A 10 -6.07 -18.24 -19.54
C LYS A 10 -5.92 -19.55 -18.76
N LYS A 11 -4.75 -20.14 -18.85
CA LYS A 11 -4.36 -21.30 -18.02
C LYS A 11 -3.09 -21.02 -17.25
N GLU A 12 -3.08 -21.48 -16.01
CA GLU A 12 -1.91 -21.42 -15.14
C GLU A 12 -1.39 -22.83 -14.93
N PHE A 13 -0.08 -23.00 -15.06
CA PHE A 13 0.59 -24.27 -14.88
C PHE A 13 1.63 -24.15 -13.78
N LEU A 14 1.51 -24.99 -12.77
CA LEU A 14 2.52 -25.07 -11.73
C LEU A 14 3.72 -25.88 -12.25
N LEU A 15 4.88 -25.27 -12.28
CA LEU A 15 6.13 -25.93 -12.59
C LEU A 15 6.78 -26.36 -11.28
N ASN A 16 6.84 -27.68 -11.04
CA ASN A 16 7.54 -28.26 -9.88
C ASN A 16 9.06 -28.23 -10.05
N ASN A 17 9.60 -27.06 -10.36
CA ASN A 17 11.01 -26.88 -10.58
C ASN A 17 11.58 -25.83 -9.61
N LYS A 18 12.52 -26.27 -8.77
CA LYS A 18 13.18 -25.42 -7.77
C LYS A 18 14.53 -24.84 -8.25
N LYS A 19 14.87 -25.06 -9.53
CA LYS A 19 16.13 -24.55 -10.09
C LYS A 19 15.88 -23.26 -10.83
N GLU A 20 16.78 -22.31 -10.65
CA GLU A 20 16.81 -21.09 -11.44
C GLU A 20 17.49 -21.36 -12.80
N TYR A 21 16.93 -20.82 -13.87
CA TYR A 21 17.48 -20.89 -15.22
C TYR A 21 17.56 -19.49 -15.80
N LEU A 22 18.60 -19.22 -16.59
CA LEU A 22 18.74 -17.98 -17.32
C LEU A 22 17.73 -17.83 -18.46
N TYR A 23 17.27 -18.97 -19.00
CA TYR A 23 16.34 -19.01 -20.14
C TYR A 23 15.28 -20.08 -19.93
N TYR A 24 14.09 -19.77 -20.33
CA TYR A 24 12.95 -20.69 -20.37
C TYR A 24 12.41 -20.75 -21.80
N LYS A 25 12.02 -21.94 -22.25
CA LYS A 25 11.43 -22.20 -23.56
C LYS A 25 10.04 -22.77 -23.37
N LEU A 26 9.05 -22.15 -24.00
CA LEU A 26 7.73 -22.75 -24.20
C LEU A 26 7.77 -23.51 -25.54
N GLU A 27 7.44 -24.78 -25.51
CA GLU A 27 7.35 -25.62 -26.70
C GLU A 27 5.94 -26.18 -26.85
N VAL A 28 5.27 -25.83 -27.93
CA VAL A 28 3.94 -26.35 -28.29
C VAL A 28 4.16 -27.48 -29.28
N THR A 29 3.91 -28.72 -28.83
CA THR A 29 4.14 -29.93 -29.61
C THR A 29 2.95 -30.33 -30.46
N GLU A 30 1.74 -29.95 -30.04
CA GLU A 30 0.49 -30.21 -30.76
C GLU A 30 -0.46 -29.02 -30.61
N ASN A 31 -1.20 -28.72 -31.67
CA ASN A 31 -2.11 -27.57 -31.69
C ASN A 31 -3.56 -27.91 -32.05
N GLY A 32 -3.94 -29.17 -31.90
CA GLY A 32 -5.32 -29.61 -32.17
C GLY A 32 -5.68 -29.68 -33.67
N GLY A 33 -4.67 -29.80 -34.55
CA GLY A 33 -4.87 -29.98 -36.01
C GLY A 33 -5.03 -28.69 -36.80
N SER A 34 -4.74 -27.52 -36.19
CA SER A 34 -4.70 -26.24 -36.90
C SER A 34 -3.34 -26.01 -37.55
N ASN A 35 -3.28 -25.26 -38.64
CA ASN A 35 -2.01 -24.84 -39.27
C ASN A 35 -1.33 -23.70 -38.52
N THR A 36 -1.98 -23.13 -37.50
CA THR A 36 -1.46 -22.01 -36.75
C THR A 36 -1.72 -22.17 -35.25
N THR A 37 -0.73 -21.77 -34.45
CA THR A 37 -0.87 -21.62 -32.99
C THR A 37 -0.77 -20.14 -32.66
N GLN A 38 -1.74 -19.62 -31.91
CA GLN A 38 -1.75 -18.23 -31.46
C GLN A 38 -1.71 -18.21 -29.94
N ILE A 39 -0.67 -17.58 -29.40
CA ILE A 39 -0.53 -17.29 -27.97
C ILE A 39 -0.56 -15.77 -27.83
N ALA A 40 -1.57 -15.26 -27.14
CA ALA A 40 -1.74 -13.81 -26.94
C ALA A 40 -0.71 -13.27 -25.94
N GLU A 41 -0.43 -14.05 -24.89
CA GLU A 41 0.46 -13.68 -23.82
C GLU A 41 1.03 -14.93 -23.16
N TRP A 42 2.30 -14.88 -22.81
CA TRP A 42 2.97 -15.91 -22.03
C TRP A 42 3.79 -15.26 -20.92
N ASN A 43 3.39 -15.52 -19.69
CA ASN A 43 4.06 -15.02 -18.49
C ASN A 43 4.62 -16.18 -17.69
N LEU A 44 5.87 -16.06 -17.28
CA LEU A 44 6.48 -16.92 -16.28
C LEU A 44 6.45 -16.20 -14.95
N HIS A 45 5.79 -16.81 -13.98
CA HIS A 45 5.80 -16.37 -12.59
C HIS A 45 6.73 -17.26 -11.80
N GLY A 46 7.69 -16.68 -11.14
CA GLY A 46 8.61 -17.37 -10.27
C GLY A 46 9.06 -16.47 -9.15
N TYR A 47 9.56 -17.05 -8.11
CA TYR A 47 10.17 -16.33 -7.01
C TYR A 47 11.46 -17.03 -6.58
N THR A 48 12.42 -16.23 -6.16
CA THR A 48 13.66 -16.72 -5.57
C THR A 48 13.39 -17.07 -4.11
N ASP A 49 13.92 -18.20 -3.64
CA ASP A 49 13.94 -18.49 -2.21
C ASP A 49 14.85 -17.48 -1.51
N VAL A 50 14.24 -16.59 -0.75
CA VAL A 50 14.92 -15.52 -0.03
C VAL A 50 15.27 -15.88 1.42
N SER A 51 15.02 -17.12 1.86
CA SER A 51 15.26 -17.55 3.24
C SER A 51 16.69 -17.28 3.69
N ARG A 52 17.70 -17.60 2.85
CA ARG A 52 19.11 -17.31 3.14
C ARG A 52 19.44 -15.82 3.19
N ILE A 53 18.70 -15.00 2.47
CA ILE A 53 18.82 -13.53 2.51
C ILE A 53 18.24 -13.04 3.85
N LEU A 54 17.12 -13.60 4.28
CA LEU A 54 16.51 -13.28 5.56
C LEU A 54 17.42 -13.60 6.73
N GLU A 55 18.05 -14.78 6.72
CA GLU A 55 19.01 -15.19 7.76
C GLU A 55 20.19 -14.21 7.88
N ARG A 56 20.70 -13.69 6.75
CA ARG A 56 21.81 -12.73 6.73
C ARG A 56 21.40 -11.31 7.03
N SER A 57 20.15 -10.98 6.91
CA SER A 57 19.61 -9.64 7.15
C SER A 57 19.11 -9.46 8.58
N GLU A 58 19.76 -10.11 9.53
CA GLU A 58 19.48 -9.98 10.95
C GLU A 58 19.35 -8.51 11.36
N GLY A 59 18.24 -8.15 12.02
CA GLY A 59 17.88 -6.77 12.32
C GLY A 59 17.34 -5.97 11.13
N SER A 60 17.23 -6.55 9.93
CA SER A 60 16.56 -5.97 8.77
C SER A 60 15.10 -6.42 8.68
N THR A 61 14.76 -7.55 9.30
CA THR A 61 13.38 -8.04 9.38
C THR A 61 12.74 -7.49 10.63
N PHE A 62 11.54 -6.94 10.48
CA PHE A 62 10.79 -6.38 11.59
C PHE A 62 10.08 -7.50 12.34
N SER A 63 10.54 -7.84 13.54
CA SER A 63 9.84 -8.75 14.44
C SER A 63 9.24 -7.98 15.61
N SER A 64 8.07 -8.38 16.04
CA SER A 64 7.36 -7.76 17.14
C SER A 64 6.63 -8.79 17.96
N ILE A 65 6.39 -8.48 19.22
CA ILE A 65 5.53 -9.24 20.11
C ILE A 65 4.05 -9.12 19.70
N THR A 66 3.69 -8.14 18.86
CA THR A 66 2.34 -7.97 18.34
C THR A 66 2.25 -8.41 16.88
N PRO A 67 1.09 -8.93 16.42
CA PRO A 67 0.87 -9.28 15.01
C PRO A 67 1.08 -8.12 14.05
N MET A 68 0.88 -6.89 14.51
CA MET A 68 0.96 -5.67 13.71
C MET A 68 2.38 -5.14 13.55
N GLY A 69 3.33 -5.55 14.39
CA GLY A 69 4.70 -5.10 14.35
C GLY A 69 5.09 -4.19 15.52
N LYS A 70 6.39 -3.93 15.65
CA LYS A 70 7.00 -3.20 16.77
C LYS A 70 6.46 -1.79 16.99
N HIS A 71 6.04 -1.09 15.92
CA HIS A 71 5.49 0.26 16.00
C HIS A 71 4.13 0.32 16.71
N PHE A 72 3.47 -0.82 16.88
CA PHE A 72 2.17 -0.93 17.52
C PHE A 72 2.25 -1.38 18.99
N GLU A 73 3.45 -1.71 19.47
CA GLU A 73 3.66 -2.03 20.88
C GLU A 73 3.32 -0.82 21.76
N ASN A 74 2.77 -1.09 22.93
CA ASN A 74 2.38 -0.07 23.91
C ASN A 74 1.37 0.97 23.41
N ARG A 75 0.59 0.65 22.39
CA ARG A 75 -0.54 1.49 21.99
C ARG A 75 -1.74 1.23 22.90
N PRO A 76 -2.62 2.23 23.07
CA PRO A 76 -3.83 2.05 23.87
C PRO A 76 -4.67 0.88 23.38
N GLU A 77 -5.29 0.15 24.29
CA GLU A 77 -6.28 -0.85 23.93
C GLU A 77 -7.50 -0.21 23.27
N THR A 78 -8.13 -0.98 22.39
CA THR A 78 -9.37 -0.57 21.73
C THR A 78 -10.55 -0.88 22.65
N THR A 79 -10.93 0.10 23.46
CA THR A 79 -12.15 0.02 24.29
C THR A 79 -13.42 0.23 23.46
N ASP A 80 -14.58 -0.03 24.03
CA ASP A 80 -15.86 0.20 23.35
C ASP A 80 -16.09 1.69 23.08
N GLU A 81 -15.60 2.59 23.94
CA GLU A 81 -15.63 4.04 23.71
C GLU A 81 -14.77 4.42 22.50
N VAL A 82 -13.57 3.85 22.37
CA VAL A 82 -12.70 4.05 21.22
C VAL A 82 -13.36 3.54 19.94
N ARG A 83 -13.98 2.35 19.97
CA ARG A 83 -14.71 1.80 18.82
C ARG A 83 -15.88 2.71 18.43
N THR A 84 -16.65 3.16 19.39
CA THR A 84 -17.78 4.08 19.16
C THR A 84 -17.29 5.39 18.55
N TRP A 85 -16.21 5.96 19.10
CA TRP A 85 -15.63 7.19 18.58
C TRP A 85 -15.14 7.04 17.12
N LEU A 86 -14.45 5.95 16.79
CA LEU A 86 -13.97 5.66 15.43
C LEU A 86 -15.13 5.44 14.44
N ARG A 87 -16.21 4.78 14.86
CA ARG A 87 -17.40 4.54 14.03
C ARG A 87 -18.29 5.77 13.82
N THR A 88 -18.19 6.77 14.68
CA THR A 88 -18.98 8.00 14.55
C THR A 88 -18.31 8.92 13.53
N ALA A 89 -18.85 9.00 12.32
CA ALA A 89 -18.25 9.74 11.22
C ALA A 89 -18.00 11.22 11.53
N SER A 90 -18.91 11.87 12.30
CA SER A 90 -18.82 13.28 12.69
C SER A 90 -17.73 13.58 13.72
N ASN A 91 -17.13 12.56 14.35
CA ASN A 91 -16.00 12.76 15.25
C ASN A 91 -14.74 13.05 14.43
N GLU A 92 -14.42 14.32 14.28
CA GLU A 92 -13.20 14.75 13.58
C GLU A 92 -12.00 14.77 14.55
N PRO A 93 -10.80 14.44 14.10
CA PRO A 93 -9.58 14.65 14.89
C PRO A 93 -9.43 16.12 15.29
N THR A 94 -8.96 16.37 16.50
CA THR A 94 -8.65 17.72 16.94
C THR A 94 -7.42 18.22 16.19
N ILE A 95 -7.54 19.38 15.54
CA ILE A 95 -6.42 20.04 14.88
C ILE A 95 -5.58 20.73 15.95
N THR A 96 -4.31 20.33 16.08
CA THR A 96 -3.39 20.79 17.13
C THR A 96 -2.26 21.65 16.60
N ASP A 97 -2.15 21.80 15.30
CA ASP A 97 -1.08 22.55 14.61
C ASP A 97 -1.68 23.62 13.70
N GLY A 98 -0.84 24.53 13.26
CA GLY A 98 -1.20 25.54 12.26
C GLY A 98 -1.84 26.82 12.79
N ASP A 99 -1.80 27.09 14.10
CA ASP A 99 -2.28 28.35 14.68
C ASP A 99 -3.70 28.77 14.23
N GLY A 100 -4.60 27.78 14.10
CA GLY A 100 -5.96 28.02 13.63
C GLY A 100 -6.13 28.18 12.11
N ARG A 101 -5.04 28.03 11.34
CA ARG A 101 -5.07 28.14 9.86
C ARG A 101 -5.66 26.92 9.17
N PHE A 102 -5.86 25.81 9.88
CA PHE A 102 -6.43 24.60 9.33
C PHE A 102 -7.82 24.33 9.89
N GLN A 103 -8.67 23.80 9.03
CA GLN A 103 -10.05 23.43 9.39
C GLN A 103 -10.50 22.21 8.58
N TRP A 104 -11.54 21.51 9.09
CA TRP A 104 -12.22 20.44 8.36
C TRP A 104 -13.28 21.03 7.45
N VAL A 105 -13.06 21.03 6.14
CA VAL A 105 -13.97 21.57 5.12
C VAL A 105 -14.54 20.45 4.27
N GLU A 106 -15.84 20.49 4.01
CA GLU A 106 -16.52 19.53 3.14
C GLU A 106 -16.10 19.74 1.68
N HIS A 107 -15.73 18.63 1.03
CA HIS A 107 -15.39 18.62 -0.38
C HIS A 107 -16.11 17.46 -1.10
N PRO A 108 -16.42 17.61 -2.40
CA PRO A 108 -16.95 16.52 -3.21
C PRO A 108 -15.88 15.42 -3.40
N VAL A 109 -16.30 14.18 -3.33
CA VAL A 109 -15.44 13.00 -3.56
C VAL A 109 -15.99 12.21 -4.72
N THR A 110 -15.13 11.86 -5.67
CA THR A 110 -15.41 10.84 -6.69
C THR A 110 -14.59 9.62 -6.34
N LEU A 111 -15.19 8.67 -5.64
CA LEU A 111 -14.45 7.58 -4.97
C LEU A 111 -13.56 6.82 -5.96
N TYR A 112 -14.08 6.43 -7.12
CA TYR A 112 -13.33 5.70 -8.15
C TYR A 112 -13.49 6.40 -9.51
N PRO A 113 -12.67 7.42 -9.83
CA PRO A 113 -12.82 8.22 -11.06
C PRO A 113 -12.77 7.39 -12.35
N PHE A 114 -12.07 6.26 -12.32
CA PHE A 114 -11.91 5.33 -13.45
C PHE A 114 -12.56 3.97 -13.22
N GLY A 115 -13.56 3.89 -12.34
CA GLY A 115 -14.29 2.67 -12.01
C GLY A 115 -13.57 1.73 -11.05
N ARG A 116 -12.26 1.92 -10.84
CA ARG A 116 -11.44 1.16 -9.89
C ARG A 116 -10.29 2.01 -9.38
N PRO A 117 -9.67 1.66 -8.24
CA PRO A 117 -8.44 2.30 -7.77
C PRO A 117 -7.29 2.11 -8.77
N LEU A 118 -6.59 3.20 -9.06
CA LEU A 118 -5.37 3.19 -9.88
C LEU A 118 -4.24 3.89 -9.13
N PRO A 119 -2.97 3.46 -9.27
CA PRO A 119 -1.83 4.18 -8.67
C PRO A 119 -1.77 5.66 -9.07
N ALA A 120 -2.19 5.97 -10.31
CA ALA A 120 -2.23 7.34 -10.83
C ALA A 120 -3.32 8.23 -10.20
N ASP A 121 -4.21 7.66 -9.36
CA ASP A 121 -5.18 8.44 -8.59
C ASP A 121 -4.55 9.15 -7.39
N ILE A 122 -3.29 8.83 -7.07
CA ILE A 122 -2.62 9.29 -5.86
C ILE A 122 -1.53 10.30 -6.20
N HIS A 123 -1.75 11.56 -5.79
CA HIS A 123 -0.76 12.63 -5.80
C HIS A 123 -0.70 13.23 -4.41
N GLN A 124 0.45 13.13 -3.76
CA GLN A 124 0.71 13.78 -2.49
C GLN A 124 0.59 15.30 -2.62
N ARG A 125 0.03 15.95 -1.61
CA ARG A 125 -0.07 17.41 -1.56
C ARG A 125 0.65 17.99 -0.35
N GLY A 126 -0.05 18.72 0.51
CA GLY A 126 0.54 19.50 1.59
C GLY A 126 0.92 18.72 2.84
N ILE A 127 0.49 17.46 2.97
CA ILE A 127 0.83 16.60 4.09
C ILE A 127 2.11 15.84 3.76
N GLY A 128 3.06 15.80 4.69
CA GLY A 128 4.36 15.10 4.53
C GLY A 128 4.27 13.58 4.70
N ASP A 129 3.24 12.94 4.19
CA ASP A 129 2.86 11.55 4.40
C ASP A 129 3.24 10.62 3.24
N CYS A 130 4.34 10.89 2.57
CA CYS A 130 4.80 10.11 1.42
C CYS A 130 4.76 8.60 1.63
N CYS A 131 5.00 8.11 2.85
CA CYS A 131 4.93 6.69 3.16
C CYS A 131 3.51 6.13 3.06
N ALA A 132 2.49 6.89 3.49
CA ALA A 132 1.09 6.50 3.34
C ALA A 132 0.68 6.49 1.87
N VAL A 133 0.98 7.57 1.16
CA VAL A 133 0.67 7.72 -0.28
C VAL A 133 1.35 6.63 -1.12
N ALA A 134 2.62 6.32 -0.84
CA ALA A 134 3.34 5.23 -1.51
C ALA A 134 2.70 3.86 -1.24
N SER A 135 2.26 3.61 0.00
CA SER A 135 1.56 2.37 0.35
C SER A 135 0.23 2.25 -0.38
N PHE A 136 -0.57 3.30 -0.44
CA PHE A 136 -1.84 3.32 -1.17
C PHE A 136 -1.63 3.07 -2.67
N ALA A 137 -0.62 3.70 -3.29
CA ALA A 137 -0.29 3.46 -4.69
C ALA A 137 0.14 2.01 -4.93
N SER A 138 0.92 1.41 -4.02
CA SER A 138 1.31 0.00 -4.10
C SER A 138 0.11 -0.94 -3.96
N MET A 139 -0.82 -0.66 -3.03
CA MET A 139 -2.08 -1.42 -2.89
C MET A 139 -2.91 -1.36 -4.18
N ALA A 140 -3.05 -0.18 -4.78
CA ALA A 140 -3.80 0.01 -6.01
C ALA A 140 -3.16 -0.70 -7.21
N PHE A 141 -1.84 -0.81 -7.23
CA PHE A 141 -1.12 -1.52 -8.28
C PHE A 141 -1.29 -3.05 -8.16
N VAL A 142 -1.11 -3.58 -6.96
CA VAL A 142 -1.07 -5.04 -6.74
C VAL A 142 -2.48 -5.63 -6.62
N HIS A 143 -3.35 -5.00 -5.81
CA HIS A 143 -4.68 -5.51 -5.49
C HIS A 143 -5.71 -4.37 -5.42
N PRO A 144 -6.13 -3.78 -6.55
CA PRO A 144 -7.14 -2.70 -6.54
C PRO A 144 -8.46 -3.13 -5.90
N ASP A 145 -8.88 -4.38 -6.08
CA ASP A 145 -10.11 -4.93 -5.48
C ASP A 145 -10.03 -4.97 -3.94
N PHE A 146 -8.83 -5.10 -3.37
CA PHE A 146 -8.65 -5.00 -1.93
C PHE A 146 -9.08 -3.63 -1.42
N ILE A 147 -8.68 -2.53 -2.07
CA ILE A 147 -9.09 -1.17 -1.70
C ILE A 147 -10.61 -1.03 -1.77
N GLN A 148 -11.23 -1.57 -2.83
CA GLN A 148 -12.69 -1.53 -2.96
C GLN A 148 -13.39 -2.34 -1.85
N SER A 149 -12.78 -3.43 -1.40
CA SER A 149 -13.34 -4.28 -0.35
C SER A 149 -13.29 -3.65 1.06
N ILE A 150 -12.35 -2.74 1.31
CA ILE A 150 -12.19 -2.10 2.62
C ILE A 150 -12.88 -0.74 2.75
N ILE A 151 -13.37 -0.16 1.65
CA ILE A 151 -14.06 1.14 1.65
C ILE A 151 -15.54 0.92 1.32
N LYS A 152 -16.40 1.31 2.24
CA LYS A 152 -17.85 1.36 2.04
C LYS A 152 -18.29 2.81 1.93
N ASP A 153 -18.90 3.19 0.83
CA ASP A 153 -19.65 4.44 0.68
C ASP A 153 -21.03 4.26 1.34
N ASN A 154 -21.36 5.11 2.30
CA ASN A 154 -22.63 5.05 3.01
C ASN A 154 -23.75 5.84 2.29
N GLY A 155 -23.43 6.58 1.22
CA GLY A 155 -24.37 7.34 0.41
C GLY A 155 -24.79 8.71 0.98
N ASP A 156 -24.32 9.06 2.18
CA ASP A 156 -24.63 10.29 2.91
C ASP A 156 -23.42 11.21 3.08
N LYS A 157 -22.46 11.12 2.17
CA LYS A 157 -21.15 11.78 2.23
C LYS A 157 -20.28 11.30 3.41
N THR A 158 -20.55 10.12 3.90
CA THR A 158 -19.69 9.44 4.86
C THR A 158 -19.15 8.13 4.28
N TYR A 159 -18.02 7.71 4.78
CA TYR A 159 -17.34 6.48 4.35
C TYR A 159 -16.94 5.67 5.57
N THR A 160 -17.07 4.35 5.47
CA THR A 160 -16.61 3.43 6.50
C THR A 160 -15.46 2.59 5.95
N ILE A 161 -14.33 2.61 6.64
CA ILE A 161 -13.11 1.93 6.26
C ILE A 161 -12.84 0.78 7.24
N SER A 162 -12.69 -0.43 6.68
CA SER A 162 -12.26 -1.60 7.46
C SER A 162 -10.76 -1.51 7.72
N MET A 163 -10.38 -1.53 8.98
CA MET A 163 -8.99 -1.43 9.44
C MET A 163 -8.73 -2.43 10.58
N TYR A 164 -7.53 -2.40 11.11
CA TYR A 164 -7.14 -3.22 12.25
C TYR A 164 -6.57 -2.37 13.37
N ASP A 165 -6.91 -2.71 14.61
CA ASP A 165 -6.36 -2.04 15.79
C ASP A 165 -4.89 -2.44 16.05
N PRO A 166 -4.18 -1.81 16.98
CA PRO A 166 -2.80 -2.14 17.29
C PRO A 166 -2.54 -3.60 17.68
N MET A 167 -3.56 -4.32 18.11
CA MET A 167 -3.51 -5.76 18.43
C MET A 167 -3.89 -6.66 17.25
N GLY A 168 -4.13 -6.10 16.06
CA GLY A 168 -4.55 -6.84 14.88
C GLY A 168 -6.01 -7.31 14.89
N LYS A 169 -6.86 -6.72 15.74
CA LYS A 169 -8.29 -7.00 15.74
C LYS A 169 -9.02 -6.09 14.77
N PRO A 170 -10.01 -6.59 14.02
CA PRO A 170 -10.78 -5.77 13.09
C PRO A 170 -11.50 -4.61 13.77
N ILE A 171 -11.44 -3.45 13.16
CA ILE A 171 -12.17 -2.23 13.53
C ILE A 171 -12.74 -1.55 12.29
N GLU A 172 -13.68 -0.66 12.50
CA GLU A 172 -14.23 0.21 11.47
C GLU A 172 -13.92 1.67 11.82
N VAL A 173 -13.48 2.42 10.83
CA VAL A 173 -13.22 3.85 10.94
C VAL A 173 -14.15 4.58 9.98
N SER A 174 -15.14 5.28 10.51
CA SER A 174 -16.06 6.09 9.70
C SER A 174 -15.63 7.54 9.67
N ILE A 175 -15.69 8.14 8.49
CA ILE A 175 -15.28 9.52 8.23
C ILE A 175 -16.36 10.26 7.44
N THR A 176 -16.35 11.59 7.54
CA THR A 176 -17.13 12.49 6.67
C THR A 176 -16.32 12.88 5.45
N SER A 177 -16.97 13.52 4.46
CA SER A 177 -16.31 14.18 3.31
C SER A 177 -15.65 15.52 3.65
N LYS A 178 -15.37 15.80 4.94
CA LYS A 178 -14.60 16.96 5.35
C LYS A 178 -13.12 16.61 5.38
N PHE A 179 -12.29 17.40 4.70
CA PHE A 179 -10.84 17.19 4.63
C PHE A 179 -10.09 18.39 5.17
N LEU A 180 -8.86 18.14 5.63
CA LEU A 180 -8.01 19.20 6.17
C LEU A 180 -7.71 20.23 5.10
N SER A 181 -8.11 21.47 5.37
CA SER A 181 -8.03 22.59 4.43
C SER A 181 -7.53 23.86 5.12
N ASN A 182 -7.01 24.79 4.32
CA ASN A 182 -6.65 26.13 4.82
C ASN A 182 -7.89 27.02 5.01
N GLU A 183 -7.67 28.25 5.42
CA GLU A 183 -8.70 29.28 5.60
C GLU A 183 -9.45 29.62 4.30
N ASN A 184 -8.82 29.42 3.14
CA ASN A 184 -9.42 29.64 1.82
C ASN A 184 -10.22 28.41 1.33
N GLY A 185 -10.22 27.32 2.07
CA GLY A 185 -10.89 26.09 1.71
C GLY A 185 -10.06 25.16 0.79
N ASP A 186 -8.77 25.46 0.53
CA ASP A 186 -7.91 24.57 -0.25
C ASP A 186 -7.48 23.37 0.61
N HIS A 187 -7.73 22.16 0.14
CA HIS A 187 -7.36 20.94 0.89
C HIS A 187 -5.88 20.58 0.77
N PHE A 188 -5.35 19.95 1.81
CA PHE A 188 -3.96 19.48 1.89
C PHE A 188 -3.79 17.98 1.66
N THR A 189 -4.89 17.24 1.64
CA THR A 189 -4.91 15.79 1.47
C THR A 189 -4.53 15.39 0.05
N SER A 190 -4.09 14.16 -0.13
CA SER A 190 -3.81 13.57 -1.44
C SER A 190 -5.03 13.61 -2.34
N CYS A 191 -4.82 13.66 -3.63
CA CYS A 191 -5.90 13.72 -4.62
C CYS A 191 -5.44 13.15 -5.96
N GLY A 192 -6.39 12.89 -6.85
CA GLY A 192 -6.14 12.52 -8.23
C GLY A 192 -5.79 13.68 -9.13
N LYS A 193 -5.64 13.40 -10.42
CA LYS A 193 -5.46 14.38 -11.47
C LYS A 193 -6.62 15.40 -11.43
N ASN A 194 -6.32 16.67 -11.72
CA ASN A 194 -7.27 17.77 -11.65
C ASN A 194 -7.86 18.01 -10.24
N VAL A 195 -7.10 17.65 -9.20
CA VAL A 195 -7.49 17.89 -7.79
C VAL A 195 -8.76 17.15 -7.37
N VAL A 196 -9.08 16.03 -8.03
CA VAL A 196 -10.25 15.20 -7.68
C VAL A 196 -9.95 14.39 -6.43
N LEU A 197 -10.73 14.59 -5.36
CA LEU A 197 -10.68 13.78 -4.15
C LEU A 197 -11.29 12.42 -4.42
N ASN A 198 -10.63 11.37 -3.93
CA ASN A 198 -10.95 10.00 -4.29
C ASN A 198 -10.70 9.01 -3.14
N TRP A 199 -10.66 7.74 -3.45
CA TRP A 199 -10.42 6.65 -2.49
C TRP A 199 -9.14 6.84 -1.66
N GLY A 200 -8.08 7.39 -2.25
CA GLY A 200 -6.82 7.66 -1.54
C GLY A 200 -6.98 8.75 -0.49
N THR A 201 -7.69 9.82 -0.82
CA THR A 201 -8.05 10.90 0.12
C THR A 201 -8.87 10.34 1.30
N VAL A 202 -9.78 9.41 1.02
CA VAL A 202 -10.62 8.73 2.03
C VAL A 202 -9.77 7.89 2.96
N LEU A 203 -8.82 7.09 2.44
CA LEU A 203 -7.90 6.29 3.24
C LEU A 203 -6.96 7.16 4.08
N GLU A 204 -6.46 8.25 3.53
CA GLU A 204 -5.59 9.21 4.22
C GLU A 204 -6.31 9.81 5.43
N LYS A 205 -7.55 10.27 5.27
CA LYS A 205 -8.34 10.78 6.41
C LYS A 205 -8.65 9.71 7.44
N ALA A 206 -8.98 8.48 7.02
CA ALA A 206 -9.18 7.38 7.96
C ALA A 206 -7.93 7.11 8.79
N LEU A 207 -6.75 7.16 8.17
CA LEU A 207 -5.46 7.02 8.84
C LEU A 207 -5.20 8.18 9.82
N MET A 208 -5.55 9.42 9.46
CA MET A 208 -5.49 10.57 10.39
C MET A 208 -6.35 10.33 11.61
N LYS A 209 -7.59 9.88 11.41
CA LYS A 209 -8.54 9.59 12.49
C LYS A 209 -8.05 8.45 13.38
N TYR A 210 -7.49 7.40 12.79
CA TYR A 210 -6.85 6.30 13.50
C TYR A 210 -5.68 6.79 14.37
N ARG A 211 -4.75 7.55 13.80
CA ARG A 211 -3.61 8.06 14.54
C ARG A 211 -3.98 9.02 15.66
N HIS A 212 -5.01 9.82 15.47
CA HIS A 212 -5.53 10.68 16.55
C HIS A 212 -5.86 9.88 17.81
N VAL A 213 -6.45 8.71 17.66
CA VAL A 213 -6.82 7.85 18.81
C VAL A 213 -5.59 7.14 19.39
N TYR A 214 -4.82 6.45 18.57
CA TYR A 214 -3.77 5.54 19.06
C TYR A 214 -2.41 6.20 19.28
N TRP A 215 -2.12 7.29 18.57
CA TRP A 215 -0.88 8.08 18.71
C TRP A 215 -1.08 9.45 19.32
N LYS A 216 -2.33 9.84 19.62
CA LYS A 216 -2.67 11.19 20.11
C LYS A 216 -2.20 12.31 19.19
N ASN A 217 -2.03 12.00 17.92
CA ASN A 217 -1.59 12.93 16.88
C ASN A 217 -2.19 12.54 15.53
N TYR A 218 -3.03 13.39 14.96
CA TYR A 218 -3.67 13.15 13.67
C TYR A 218 -2.72 13.36 12.47
N ASN A 219 -1.63 14.10 12.68
CA ASN A 219 -0.70 14.46 11.60
C ASN A 219 0.03 13.22 11.07
N LEU A 220 -0.01 13.03 9.76
CA LEU A 220 0.66 11.92 9.08
C LEU A 220 2.09 12.24 8.65
N GLY A 221 2.55 13.48 8.85
CA GLY A 221 3.91 13.90 8.50
C GLY A 221 4.96 13.00 9.13
N GLY A 222 5.80 12.38 8.30
CA GLY A 222 6.85 11.48 8.76
C GLY A 222 6.36 10.13 9.31
N ILE A 223 5.12 9.71 8.98
CA ILE A 223 4.66 8.37 9.36
C ILE A 223 5.62 7.31 8.83
N PRO A 224 6.08 6.36 9.67
CA PRO A 224 6.94 5.28 9.22
C PRO A 224 6.21 4.35 8.24
N GLN A 225 6.91 3.86 7.21
CA GLN A 225 6.35 2.93 6.22
C GLN A 225 5.72 1.70 6.88
N GLN A 226 6.36 1.17 7.93
CA GLN A 226 5.95 -0.01 8.67
C GLN A 226 4.63 0.15 9.43
N GLU A 227 4.11 1.37 9.55
CA GLU A 227 2.85 1.63 10.22
C GLU A 227 1.64 1.58 9.26
N VAL A 228 1.83 1.69 7.95
CA VAL A 228 0.71 1.92 7.03
C VAL A 228 0.02 0.62 6.62
N ASN A 229 0.74 -0.30 5.96
CA ASN A 229 0.14 -1.53 5.46
C ASN A 229 -0.51 -2.39 6.57
N PRO A 230 0.12 -2.55 7.76
CA PRO A 230 -0.49 -3.33 8.83
C PRO A 230 -1.87 -2.86 9.24
N LEU A 231 -2.13 -1.56 9.21
CA LEU A 231 -3.43 -1.00 9.59
C LEU A 231 -4.57 -1.46 8.69
N PHE A 232 -4.29 -1.75 7.43
CA PHE A 232 -5.28 -2.20 6.46
C PHE A 232 -5.29 -3.71 6.27
N THR A 233 -4.17 -4.39 6.52
CA THR A 233 -4.02 -5.84 6.29
C THR A 233 -4.15 -6.68 7.56
N GLY A 234 -3.97 -6.10 8.73
CA GLY A 234 -3.92 -6.81 10.01
C GLY A 234 -2.65 -7.63 10.22
N LYS A 235 -1.62 -7.41 9.40
CA LYS A 235 -0.37 -8.18 9.44
C LYS A 235 0.82 -7.23 9.43
N GLY A 236 1.84 -7.56 10.22
CA GLY A 236 3.07 -6.80 10.26
C GLY A 236 3.84 -6.83 8.94
N ASP A 237 4.62 -5.79 8.72
CA ASP A 237 5.46 -5.64 7.54
C ASP A 237 6.79 -6.40 7.70
N LEU A 238 7.36 -6.80 6.57
CA LEU A 238 8.74 -7.21 6.45
C LEU A 238 9.59 -6.02 6.02
N VAL A 239 10.65 -5.73 6.76
CA VAL A 239 11.53 -4.59 6.53
C VAL A 239 12.91 -5.06 6.15
N TYR A 240 13.40 -4.62 5.00
CA TYR A 240 14.73 -4.95 4.50
C TYR A 240 15.56 -3.68 4.32
N CYS A 241 16.82 -3.74 4.73
CA CYS A 241 17.78 -2.65 4.52
C CYS A 241 18.89 -3.12 3.57
N TRP A 242 19.42 -2.19 2.78
CA TRP A 242 20.59 -2.45 1.93
C TRP A 242 21.73 -1.49 2.25
N GLY A 243 22.92 -1.80 1.75
CA GLY A 243 24.13 -1.01 1.96
C GLY A 243 25.22 -1.79 2.69
N PRO A 244 26.28 -1.11 3.16
CA PRO A 244 27.39 -1.75 3.85
C PRO A 244 26.91 -2.54 5.09
N GLY A 245 27.24 -3.83 5.15
CA GLY A 245 26.81 -4.74 6.23
C GLY A 245 25.32 -5.13 6.20
N LYS A 246 24.60 -4.79 5.14
CA LYS A 246 23.19 -5.14 4.88
C LYS A 246 23.07 -5.86 3.55
N LEU A 247 21.85 -5.92 2.99
CA LEU A 247 21.63 -6.53 1.68
C LEU A 247 22.40 -5.79 0.58
N THR A 248 22.95 -6.52 -0.35
CA THR A 248 23.51 -5.99 -1.60
C THR A 248 22.37 -5.53 -2.52
N ASN A 249 22.70 -4.77 -3.57
CA ASN A 249 21.71 -4.36 -4.56
C ASN A 249 21.05 -5.55 -5.26
N GLU A 250 21.83 -6.61 -5.54
CA GLU A 250 21.31 -7.82 -6.16
C GLU A 250 20.33 -8.55 -5.24
N GLU A 251 20.67 -8.71 -3.97
CA GLU A 251 19.79 -9.32 -2.97
C GLU A 251 18.51 -8.51 -2.76
N MET A 252 18.62 -7.17 -2.68
CA MET A 252 17.46 -6.31 -2.57
C MET A 252 16.55 -6.43 -3.81
N THR A 253 17.15 -6.50 -5.01
CA THR A 253 16.39 -6.72 -6.26
C THR A 253 15.63 -8.05 -6.20
N LYS A 254 16.25 -9.11 -5.72
CA LYS A 254 15.59 -10.42 -5.53
C LYS A 254 14.43 -10.34 -4.55
N VAL A 255 14.60 -9.66 -3.41
CA VAL A 255 13.54 -9.45 -2.42
C VAL A 255 12.35 -8.68 -3.03
N VAL A 256 12.60 -7.58 -3.72
CA VAL A 256 11.55 -6.78 -4.37
C VAL A 256 10.81 -7.60 -5.43
N ARG A 257 11.52 -8.28 -6.32
CA ARG A 257 10.91 -9.14 -7.34
C ARG A 257 10.06 -10.25 -6.74
N THR A 258 10.56 -10.91 -5.71
CA THR A 258 9.83 -11.96 -5.01
C THR A 258 8.56 -11.41 -4.35
N GLY A 259 8.67 -10.26 -3.66
CA GLY A 259 7.52 -9.62 -3.03
C GLY A 259 6.43 -9.25 -4.05
N LEU A 260 6.81 -8.63 -5.16
CA LEU A 260 5.86 -8.28 -6.23
C LEU A 260 5.24 -9.53 -6.88
N ALA A 261 6.04 -10.58 -7.14
CA ALA A 261 5.54 -11.83 -7.72
C ALA A 261 4.57 -12.57 -6.80
N GLN A 262 4.72 -12.42 -5.49
CA GLN A 262 3.82 -12.98 -4.48
C GLN A 262 2.62 -12.07 -4.15
N GLY A 263 2.51 -10.92 -4.80
CA GLY A 263 1.42 -9.98 -4.57
C GLY A 263 1.55 -9.16 -3.30
N TYR A 264 2.77 -8.93 -2.79
CA TYR A 264 2.99 -8.06 -1.65
C TYR A 264 2.96 -6.59 -2.04
N PHE A 265 2.52 -5.75 -1.12
CA PHE A 265 2.62 -4.30 -1.25
C PHE A 265 4.07 -3.89 -0.97
N VAL A 266 4.76 -3.39 -1.98
CA VAL A 266 6.17 -3.04 -1.87
C VAL A 266 6.32 -1.53 -1.85
N THR A 267 7.02 -1.02 -0.82
CA THR A 267 7.39 0.38 -0.71
C THR A 267 8.87 0.49 -0.37
N GLY A 268 9.51 1.56 -0.76
CA GLY A 268 10.92 1.83 -0.47
C GLY A 268 11.13 3.28 -0.07
N GLY A 269 12.07 3.55 0.82
CA GLY A 269 12.42 4.89 1.27
C GLY A 269 13.91 5.13 1.28
N PHE A 270 14.31 6.38 1.06
CA PHE A 270 15.70 6.83 1.06
C PHE A 270 15.89 7.89 2.15
N ASN A 271 16.61 7.54 3.22
CA ASN A 271 16.84 8.45 4.36
C ASN A 271 17.94 9.49 4.10
N LYS A 272 18.90 9.19 3.21
CA LYS A 272 19.98 10.11 2.84
C LYS A 272 20.27 10.00 1.35
N ALA A 273 20.38 11.15 0.67
CA ALA A 273 20.93 11.20 -0.67
C ALA A 273 22.43 10.89 -0.59
N GLN A 274 22.80 9.69 -0.94
CA GLN A 274 24.14 9.47 -1.45
C GLN A 274 24.01 9.53 -2.96
N ASN A 275 24.34 10.70 -3.55
CA ASN A 275 24.58 10.89 -4.98
C ASN A 275 23.80 9.96 -5.92
N ILE A 276 22.47 9.94 -5.80
CA ILE A 276 21.63 9.20 -6.74
C ILE A 276 21.58 9.94 -8.09
N GLY A 277 22.42 10.95 -8.24
CA GLY A 277 22.57 11.73 -9.46
C GLY A 277 21.24 12.36 -9.91
N ASN A 278 21.16 12.70 -11.18
CA ASN A 278 19.97 13.30 -11.80
C ASN A 278 18.83 12.30 -12.08
N GLN A 279 18.64 11.27 -11.24
CA GLN A 279 17.66 10.21 -11.47
C GLN A 279 16.26 10.50 -10.90
N GLY A 280 16.01 11.73 -10.44
CA GLY A 280 14.68 12.17 -10.02
C GLY A 280 14.19 11.65 -8.67
N THR A 281 15.06 11.00 -7.86
CA THR A 281 14.71 10.58 -6.52
C THR A 281 14.99 11.67 -5.48
N VAL A 282 14.08 11.84 -4.54
CA VAL A 282 14.17 12.83 -3.46
C VAL A 282 14.54 12.11 -2.15
N THR A 283 15.45 12.71 -1.37
CA THR A 283 15.81 12.21 -0.04
C THR A 283 14.72 12.42 0.99
N GLY A 284 14.65 11.54 1.99
CA GLY A 284 13.61 11.61 3.01
C GLY A 284 12.23 11.37 2.43
N HIS A 285 12.14 10.60 1.34
CA HIS A 285 10.90 10.36 0.60
C HIS A 285 10.67 8.87 0.37
N CYS A 286 9.41 8.49 0.28
CA CYS A 286 8.97 7.11 0.06
C CYS A 286 8.38 6.96 -1.34
N TYR A 287 8.56 5.77 -1.90
CA TYR A 287 8.12 5.38 -3.24
C TYR A 287 7.42 4.03 -3.20
N SER A 288 6.44 3.84 -4.06
CA SER A 288 5.85 2.53 -4.31
C SER A 288 6.70 1.73 -5.29
N GLY A 289 6.97 0.46 -4.97
CA GLY A 289 7.56 -0.50 -5.89
C GLY A 289 6.47 -1.12 -6.75
N MET A 290 6.53 -0.90 -8.07
CA MET A 290 5.53 -1.43 -9.02
C MET A 290 6.17 -2.38 -10.02
N TYR A 291 7.41 -2.11 -10.43
CA TYR A 291 8.15 -2.91 -11.40
C TYR A 291 9.59 -3.11 -10.92
N SER A 292 10.16 -4.26 -11.26
CA SER A 292 11.57 -4.55 -11.09
C SER A 292 12.08 -5.13 -12.39
N SER A 293 12.97 -4.40 -13.05
CA SER A 293 13.68 -4.84 -14.26
C SER A 293 14.88 -5.73 -13.91
#